data_1242d42af4d3c2ac144a2953b18254dd
#
_entry.id   1242d42af4d3c2ac144a2953b18254dd
#
_cell.length_a   1.000
_cell.length_b   1.000
_cell.length_c   1.000
_cell.angle_alpha   90.00
_cell.angle_beta   90.00
_cell.angle_gamma   90.00
#
_symmetry.space_group_name_H-M   'P 1'
#
loop_
_entity.id
_entity.type
_entity.pdbx_description
1 polymer ?
#
loop_
_entity_poly.entity_id
_entity_poly.type
_entity_poly.pdbx_seq_one_letter_code
_entity_poly.pdbx_strand_id
1 'polypeptide(L)'
;MIQDLIILGNGPSRYECNYHCETWGVNGGYAFAKKLDKLFMTDGPDVMVEDISPECLEKLATYGCTLVLASRFSEVTPYYEGVGIKIEVYPIEAVLKKFNTKFFSNTICYMLANALLDTEITLDTPSGLPRVTSGYNRIFFYGIDMMTTTSYQQEKGGVEYWMGIAKGMGVEVINTKSSATGKTYNGRMYGWWGQDNEGEGVLYAPWEIIKVGKKEIPIEEEWAKSGEDWIKVPYGTGVK
;
A
#
# COMPACT_ATOMS: atom_id res chain seq x y z
N MET A 1 2.00 21.37 11.51
CA MET A 1 0.56 21.23 11.14
C MET A 1 0.27 19.76 10.93
N ILE A 2 -0.87 19.27 11.40
CA ILE A 2 -1.31 17.89 11.18
C ILE A 2 -2.07 17.84 9.86
N GLN A 3 -1.80 16.86 9.01
CA GLN A 3 -2.36 16.77 7.66
C GLN A 3 -2.79 15.32 7.34
N ASP A 4 -3.61 15.19 6.33
CA ASP A 4 -3.98 13.92 5.70
C ASP A 4 -3.21 13.76 4.39
N LEU A 5 -2.94 12.50 4.01
CA LEU A 5 -2.24 12.14 2.79
C LEU A 5 -3.01 11.04 2.05
N ILE A 6 -3.08 11.14 0.72
CA ILE A 6 -3.47 10.04 -0.14
C ILE A 6 -2.23 9.43 -0.78
N ILE A 7 -2.08 8.12 -0.69
CA ILE A 7 -1.15 7.34 -1.51
C ILE A 7 -1.97 6.57 -2.55
N LEU A 8 -1.74 6.91 -3.83
CA LEU A 8 -2.48 6.42 -4.98
C LEU A 8 -1.64 5.43 -5.78
N GLY A 9 -2.00 4.17 -5.71
CA GLY A 9 -1.44 3.08 -6.52
C GLY A 9 -2.22 2.84 -7.82
N ASN A 10 -1.80 1.80 -8.55
CA ASN A 10 -2.33 1.49 -9.88
C ASN A 10 -3.49 0.47 -9.87
N GLY A 11 -3.82 -0.10 -8.73
CA GLY A 11 -4.88 -1.11 -8.59
C GLY A 11 -6.30 -0.57 -8.82
N PRO A 12 -7.29 -1.46 -8.97
CA PRO A 12 -8.68 -1.09 -9.29
C PRO A 12 -9.31 -0.12 -8.29
N SER A 13 -9.00 -0.21 -7.01
CA SER A 13 -9.59 0.69 -5.99
C SER A 13 -9.17 2.17 -6.16
N ARG A 14 -8.26 2.49 -7.09
CA ARG A 14 -7.94 3.89 -7.44
C ARG A 14 -9.16 4.71 -7.86
N TYR A 15 -10.18 4.05 -8.42
CA TYR A 15 -11.42 4.71 -8.85
C TYR A 15 -12.26 5.24 -7.67
N GLU A 16 -12.02 4.76 -6.45
CA GLU A 16 -12.66 5.22 -5.22
C GLU A 16 -12.02 6.51 -4.68
N CYS A 17 -10.86 6.93 -5.24
CA CYS A 17 -10.11 8.09 -4.78
C CYS A 17 -10.89 9.40 -5.00
N ASN A 18 -11.08 10.14 -3.91
CA ASN A 18 -11.82 11.41 -3.91
C ASN A 18 -10.94 12.66 -3.96
N TYR A 19 -9.59 12.50 -3.88
CA TYR A 19 -8.60 13.58 -3.99
C TYR A 19 -8.79 14.74 -3.01
N HIS A 20 -9.28 14.48 -1.81
CA HIS A 20 -9.64 15.51 -0.82
C HIS A 20 -8.45 16.18 -0.10
N CYS A 21 -7.26 15.61 -0.21
CA CYS A 21 -6.05 16.14 0.43
C CYS A 21 -4.82 15.97 -0.49
N GLU A 22 -3.62 16.18 0.04
CA GLU A 22 -2.37 15.95 -0.67
C GLU A 22 -2.35 14.52 -1.24
N THR A 23 -1.97 14.37 -2.51
CA THR A 23 -2.02 13.11 -3.23
C THR A 23 -0.67 12.77 -3.83
N TRP A 24 -0.11 11.64 -3.43
CA TRP A 24 1.12 11.09 -3.98
C TRP A 24 0.80 9.89 -4.86
N GLY A 25 1.30 9.89 -6.08
CA GLY A 25 1.16 8.78 -7.02
C GLY A 25 2.43 7.93 -7.11
N VAL A 26 2.30 6.77 -7.71
CA VAL A 26 3.39 5.81 -7.95
C VAL A 26 3.51 5.49 -9.42
N ASN A 27 4.74 5.51 -9.96
CA ASN A 27 5.08 5.05 -11.31
C ASN A 27 4.09 5.55 -12.39
N GLY A 28 3.51 4.68 -13.20
CA GLY A 28 2.52 5.02 -14.23
C GLY A 28 1.20 5.63 -13.73
N GLY A 29 1.07 5.92 -12.44
CA GLY A 29 -0.13 6.53 -11.84
C GLY A 29 -0.53 7.88 -12.43
N TYR A 30 0.42 8.62 -13.00
CA TYR A 30 0.15 9.86 -13.71
C TYR A 30 -0.87 9.72 -14.86
N ALA A 31 -0.94 8.53 -15.47
CA ALA A 31 -1.80 8.31 -16.64
C ALA A 31 -3.29 8.46 -16.34
N PHE A 32 -3.73 8.18 -15.12
CA PHE A 32 -5.15 8.18 -14.74
C PHE A 32 -5.48 9.08 -13.54
N ALA A 33 -4.50 9.59 -12.83
CA ALA A 33 -4.75 10.48 -11.71
C ALA A 33 -5.46 11.77 -12.17
N LYS A 34 -6.28 12.34 -11.28
CA LYS A 34 -6.91 13.65 -11.51
C LYS A 34 -6.07 14.79 -10.94
N LYS A 35 -5.30 14.49 -9.89
CA LYS A 35 -4.40 15.41 -9.19
C LYS A 35 -3.22 14.62 -8.66
N LEU A 36 -2.03 15.21 -8.73
CA LEU A 36 -0.84 14.71 -8.05
C LEU A 36 -0.06 15.90 -7.48
N ASP A 37 0.33 15.79 -6.23
CA ASP A 37 1.24 16.73 -5.58
C ASP A 37 2.69 16.20 -5.62
N LYS A 38 2.86 14.86 -5.54
CA LYS A 38 4.12 14.17 -5.80
C LYS A 38 3.89 12.90 -6.61
N LEU A 39 4.87 12.54 -7.42
CA LEU A 39 4.93 11.24 -8.09
C LEU A 39 6.24 10.55 -7.73
N PHE A 40 6.17 9.33 -7.21
CA PHE A 40 7.33 8.53 -6.85
C PHE A 40 7.65 7.54 -7.96
N MET A 41 8.89 7.58 -8.44
CA MET A 41 9.48 6.64 -9.39
C MET A 41 10.80 6.17 -8.81
N THR A 42 10.81 5.00 -8.17
CA THR A 42 12.00 4.45 -7.50
C THR A 42 12.69 3.35 -8.31
N ASP A 43 12.15 3.03 -9.46
CA ASP A 43 12.74 2.06 -10.39
C ASP A 43 14.03 2.60 -11.01
N GLY A 44 14.84 1.71 -11.62
CA GLY A 44 16.07 2.10 -12.30
C GLY A 44 15.82 2.89 -13.59
N PRO A 45 16.85 3.58 -14.12
CA PRO A 45 16.71 4.41 -15.31
C PRO A 45 16.31 3.63 -16.57
N ASP A 46 16.70 2.36 -16.67
CA ASP A 46 16.32 1.42 -17.72
C ASP A 46 14.81 1.23 -17.83
N VAL A 47 14.13 1.08 -16.69
CA VAL A 47 12.67 0.98 -16.63
C VAL A 47 12.02 2.34 -16.91
N MET A 48 12.57 3.40 -16.33
CA MET A 48 12.02 4.75 -16.47
C MET A 48 12.09 5.29 -17.89
N VAL A 49 13.11 4.93 -18.66
CA VAL A 49 13.26 5.37 -20.08
C VAL A 49 12.12 4.82 -20.93
N GLU A 50 11.62 3.62 -20.65
CA GLU A 50 10.49 3.05 -21.38
C GLU A 50 9.18 3.82 -21.15
N ASP A 51 9.05 4.46 -19.98
CA ASP A 51 7.88 5.26 -19.59
C ASP A 51 7.95 6.73 -20.03
N ILE A 52 9.12 7.20 -20.56
CA ILE A 52 9.27 8.58 -21.03
C ILE A 52 8.67 8.73 -22.43
N SER A 53 7.41 9.14 -22.49
CA SER A 53 6.79 9.61 -23.73
C SER A 53 6.52 11.13 -23.65
N PRO A 54 6.43 11.83 -24.80
CA PRO A 54 6.00 13.24 -24.81
C PRO A 54 4.68 13.46 -24.08
N GLU A 55 3.72 12.54 -24.22
CA GLU A 55 2.42 12.60 -23.56
C GLU A 55 2.54 12.46 -22.04
N CYS A 56 3.44 11.59 -21.57
CA CYS A 56 3.74 11.45 -20.13
C CYS A 56 4.29 12.76 -19.56
N LEU A 57 5.30 13.32 -20.24
CA LEU A 57 5.96 14.56 -19.80
C LEU A 57 4.99 15.74 -19.79
N GLU A 58 4.19 15.91 -20.85
CA GLU A 58 3.16 16.94 -20.94
C GLU A 58 2.14 16.80 -19.82
N LYS A 59 1.65 15.57 -19.57
CA LYS A 59 0.68 15.33 -18.52
C LYS A 59 1.24 15.59 -17.12
N LEU A 60 2.45 15.15 -16.83
CA LEU A 60 3.13 15.45 -15.58
C LEU A 60 3.34 16.95 -15.37
N ALA A 61 3.72 17.67 -16.43
CA ALA A 61 3.84 19.12 -16.37
C ALA A 61 2.53 19.82 -16.01
N THR A 62 1.37 19.29 -16.48
CA THR A 62 0.05 19.86 -16.14
C THR A 62 -0.31 19.73 -14.64
N TYR A 63 0.20 18.74 -13.96
CA TYR A 63 -0.04 18.61 -12.51
C TYR A 63 0.75 19.61 -11.68
N GLY A 64 1.89 20.10 -12.18
CA GLY A 64 2.83 20.87 -11.38
C GLY A 64 3.39 20.11 -10.17
N CYS A 65 3.35 18.77 -10.24
CA CYS A 65 3.78 17.91 -9.15
C CYS A 65 5.31 17.84 -9.04
N THR A 66 5.79 17.41 -7.88
CA THR A 66 7.20 17.07 -7.69
C THR A 66 7.41 15.60 -8.02
N LEU A 67 8.40 15.32 -8.87
CA LEU A 67 8.85 13.95 -9.16
C LEU A 67 9.93 13.54 -8.17
N VAL A 68 9.69 12.46 -7.41
CA VAL A 68 10.62 11.90 -6.43
C VAL A 68 11.30 10.68 -7.04
N LEU A 69 12.61 10.78 -7.26
CA LEU A 69 13.43 9.73 -7.86
C LEU A 69 14.35 9.09 -6.82
N ALA A 70 14.70 7.81 -7.01
CA ALA A 70 15.71 7.15 -6.19
C ALA A 70 17.08 7.84 -6.28
N SER A 71 17.43 8.39 -7.43
CA SER A 71 18.64 9.16 -7.71
C SER A 71 18.42 10.15 -8.86
N ARG A 72 19.38 11.04 -9.11
CA ARG A 72 19.43 11.79 -10.38
C ARG A 72 20.12 10.92 -11.41
N PHE A 73 19.39 10.53 -12.43
CA PHE A 73 19.88 9.72 -13.52
C PHE A 73 20.10 10.60 -14.75
N SER A 74 21.31 10.56 -15.33
CA SER A 74 21.67 11.34 -16.52
C SER A 74 20.78 11.03 -17.72
N GLU A 75 20.25 9.83 -17.79
CA GLU A 75 19.42 9.28 -18.86
C GLU A 75 18.00 9.85 -18.86
N VAL A 76 17.47 10.19 -17.69
CA VAL A 76 16.04 10.53 -17.55
C VAL A 76 15.81 11.92 -16.94
N THR A 77 16.64 12.34 -15.99
CA THR A 77 16.46 13.62 -15.28
C THR A 77 16.33 14.83 -16.20
N PRO A 78 17.16 15.00 -17.26
CA PRO A 78 17.06 16.15 -18.14
C PRO A 78 15.74 16.26 -18.90
N TYR A 79 15.08 15.15 -19.20
CA TYR A 79 13.79 15.15 -19.89
C TYR A 79 12.70 15.77 -19.02
N TYR A 80 12.64 15.39 -17.74
CA TYR A 80 11.67 15.94 -16.80
C TYR A 80 11.93 17.41 -16.49
N GLU A 81 13.19 17.78 -16.26
CA GLU A 81 13.58 19.18 -16.01
C GLU A 81 13.31 20.04 -17.24
N GLY A 82 13.51 19.51 -18.45
CA GLY A 82 13.27 20.21 -19.72
C GLY A 82 11.81 20.65 -19.92
N VAL A 83 10.85 19.96 -19.30
CA VAL A 83 9.42 20.33 -19.29
C VAL A 83 8.98 21.01 -17.99
N GLY A 84 9.92 21.43 -17.15
CA GLY A 84 9.68 22.22 -15.95
C GLY A 84 9.21 21.42 -14.73
N ILE A 85 9.37 20.09 -14.73
CA ILE A 85 9.03 19.25 -13.60
C ILE A 85 10.11 19.38 -12.51
N LYS A 86 9.68 19.70 -11.29
CA LYS A 86 10.57 19.73 -10.13
C LYS A 86 10.97 18.30 -9.74
N ILE A 87 12.28 18.06 -9.57
CA ILE A 87 12.81 16.78 -9.15
C ILE A 87 13.34 16.86 -7.73
N GLU A 88 12.93 15.91 -6.91
CA GLU A 88 13.48 15.62 -5.58
C GLU A 88 14.16 14.26 -5.62
N VAL A 89 15.34 14.14 -5.01
CA VAL A 89 15.98 12.84 -4.75
C VAL A 89 15.46 12.29 -3.43
N TYR A 90 15.05 11.05 -3.44
CA TYR A 90 14.55 10.38 -2.25
C TYR A 90 15.60 10.40 -1.11
N PRO A 91 15.23 10.81 0.11
CA PRO A 91 16.17 11.02 1.21
C PRO A 91 16.52 9.70 1.93
N ILE A 92 17.04 8.72 1.19
CA ILE A 92 17.26 7.35 1.68
C ILE A 92 18.11 7.29 2.96
N GLU A 93 19.17 8.08 3.05
CA GLU A 93 20.06 8.07 4.22
C GLU A 93 19.33 8.53 5.51
N ALA A 94 18.50 9.58 5.38
CA ALA A 94 17.70 10.08 6.49
C ALA A 94 16.66 9.04 6.94
N VAL A 95 16.01 8.38 5.98
CA VAL A 95 15.04 7.32 6.23
C VAL A 95 15.71 6.13 6.93
N LEU A 96 16.84 5.64 6.41
CA LEU A 96 17.59 4.54 7.03
C LEU A 96 18.06 4.89 8.45
N LYS A 97 18.49 6.13 8.65
CA LYS A 97 18.90 6.63 9.99
C LYS A 97 17.71 6.68 10.96
N LYS A 98 16.54 7.16 10.52
CA LYS A 98 15.37 7.29 11.40
C LYS A 98 14.76 5.94 11.77
N PHE A 99 14.61 5.04 10.81
CA PHE A 99 13.82 3.81 10.98
C PHE A 99 14.70 2.57 11.23
N ASN A 100 16.00 2.64 11.00
CA ASN A 100 16.96 1.54 11.15
C ASN A 100 16.50 0.25 10.44
N THR A 101 15.95 0.38 9.24
CA THR A 101 15.46 -0.75 8.43
C THR A 101 15.78 -0.57 6.96
N LYS A 102 16.05 -1.68 6.26
CA LYS A 102 16.23 -1.75 4.81
C LYS A 102 15.11 -2.55 4.14
N PHE A 103 14.02 -2.80 4.85
CA PHE A 103 12.93 -3.62 4.33
C PHE A 103 11.98 -2.78 3.48
N PHE A 104 12.33 -2.66 2.21
CA PHE A 104 11.56 -2.01 1.16
C PHE A 104 11.32 -3.02 0.04
N SER A 105 10.09 -3.38 -0.21
CA SER A 105 9.73 -4.38 -1.20
C SER A 105 9.13 -3.78 -2.48
N ASN A 106 8.74 -2.50 -2.43
CA ASN A 106 8.19 -1.75 -3.56
C ASN A 106 8.16 -0.24 -3.29
N THR A 107 7.74 0.54 -4.28
CA THR A 107 7.66 2.01 -4.18
C THR A 107 6.71 2.50 -3.08
N ILE A 108 5.64 1.77 -2.75
CA ILE A 108 4.72 2.16 -1.67
C ILE A 108 5.43 2.19 -0.30
N CYS A 109 6.39 1.29 -0.08
CA CYS A 109 7.22 1.31 1.14
C CYS A 109 8.02 2.60 1.25
N TYR A 110 8.61 3.07 0.13
CA TYR A 110 9.34 4.34 0.09
C TYR A 110 8.42 5.54 0.34
N MET A 111 7.22 5.52 -0.22
CA MET A 111 6.22 6.58 0.00
C MET A 111 5.80 6.66 1.47
N LEU A 112 5.48 5.52 2.10
CA LEU A 112 5.18 5.48 3.53
C LEU A 112 6.33 5.98 4.37
N ALA A 113 7.55 5.48 4.13
CA ALA A 113 8.73 5.90 4.87
C ALA A 113 8.98 7.42 4.73
N ASN A 114 8.78 7.98 3.53
CA ASN A 114 8.90 9.41 3.30
C ASN A 114 7.83 10.21 4.05
N ALA A 115 6.58 9.75 4.04
CA ALA A 115 5.50 10.40 4.80
C ALA A 115 5.77 10.41 6.30
N LEU A 116 6.38 9.34 6.81
CA LEU A 116 6.71 9.20 8.23
C LEU A 116 8.02 9.90 8.60
N LEU A 117 8.87 10.25 7.64
CA LEU A 117 10.18 10.85 7.89
C LEU A 117 10.04 12.15 8.68
N ASP A 118 9.14 13.03 8.27
CA ASP A 118 8.89 14.35 8.87
C ASP A 118 7.77 14.32 9.91
N THR A 119 7.24 13.14 10.23
CA THR A 119 6.21 13.00 11.26
C THR A 119 6.82 13.00 12.64
N GLU A 120 6.38 13.94 13.46
CA GLU A 120 6.74 14.06 14.87
C GLU A 120 5.63 13.50 15.76
N ILE A 121 6.04 12.83 16.82
CA ILE A 121 5.13 12.22 17.78
C ILE A 121 5.47 12.62 19.21
N THR A 122 4.48 12.59 20.06
CA THR A 122 4.63 12.61 21.52
C THR A 122 3.89 11.43 22.13
N LEU A 123 4.29 11.01 23.31
CA LEU A 123 3.54 9.99 24.04
C LEU A 123 2.42 10.67 24.82
N ASP A 124 1.19 10.23 24.59
CA ASP A 124 0.06 10.68 25.39
C ASP A 124 0.13 10.04 26.78
N THR A 125 0.22 10.88 27.79
CA THR A 125 0.15 10.46 29.18
C THR A 125 -1.26 10.77 29.70
N PRO A 126 -2.07 9.81 30.12
CA PRO A 126 -1.70 8.55 30.79
C PRO A 126 -1.74 7.28 29.92
N SER A 127 -2.20 7.33 28.66
CA SER A 127 -2.37 6.12 27.86
C SER A 127 -1.05 5.47 27.41
N GLY A 128 0.03 6.26 27.36
CA GLY A 128 1.33 5.84 26.80
C GLY A 128 1.30 5.64 25.27
N LEU A 129 0.17 5.97 24.61
CA LEU A 129 0.03 5.82 23.16
C LEU A 129 0.71 6.98 22.42
N PRO A 130 1.31 6.72 21.26
CA PRO A 130 1.86 7.76 20.42
C PRO A 130 0.77 8.63 19.82
N ARG A 131 1.02 9.95 19.79
CA ARG A 131 0.16 10.93 19.16
C ARG A 131 0.97 11.78 18.21
N VAL A 132 0.50 11.93 16.99
CA VAL A 132 1.10 12.80 15.99
C VAL A 132 0.93 14.26 16.41
N THR A 133 2.03 15.02 16.40
CA THR A 133 2.06 16.46 16.70
C THR A 133 2.35 17.29 15.46
N SER A 134 3.05 16.73 14.48
CA SER A 134 3.32 17.35 13.18
C SER A 134 3.45 16.27 12.11
N GLY A 135 3.21 16.62 10.85
CA GLY A 135 3.24 15.68 9.73
C GLY A 135 1.87 15.05 9.44
N TYR A 136 1.88 13.82 8.97
CA TYR A 136 0.65 13.14 8.57
C TYR A 136 0.03 12.36 9.72
N ASN A 137 -1.27 12.57 9.95
CA ASN A 137 -2.06 11.85 10.97
C ASN A 137 -2.83 10.67 10.38
N ARG A 138 -3.29 10.82 9.15
CA ARG A 138 -4.00 9.78 8.40
C ARG A 138 -3.43 9.65 7.01
N ILE A 139 -3.25 8.41 6.57
CA ILE A 139 -2.80 8.07 5.22
C ILE A 139 -3.85 7.18 4.58
N PHE A 140 -4.45 7.66 3.51
CA PHE A 140 -5.48 6.93 2.75
C PHE A 140 -4.85 6.20 1.58
N PHE A 141 -5.11 4.91 1.48
CA PHE A 141 -4.66 4.06 0.38
C PHE A 141 -5.77 3.86 -0.64
N TYR A 142 -5.48 4.22 -1.89
CA TYR A 142 -6.32 3.90 -3.04
C TYR A 142 -5.45 3.25 -4.12
N GLY A 143 -5.97 2.21 -4.77
CA GLY A 143 -5.23 1.48 -5.80
C GLY A 143 -4.04 0.66 -5.27
N ILE A 144 -3.98 0.39 -3.96
CA ILE A 144 -2.97 -0.46 -3.31
C ILE A 144 -3.65 -1.76 -2.88
N ASP A 145 -4.09 -2.53 -3.87
CA ASP A 145 -4.94 -3.69 -3.65
C ASP A 145 -4.15 -4.96 -3.33
N MET A 146 -2.92 -5.09 -3.83
CA MET A 146 -1.97 -6.18 -3.57
C MET A 146 -2.55 -7.60 -3.76
N MET A 147 -3.45 -7.77 -4.74
CA MET A 147 -4.22 -9.01 -4.90
C MET A 147 -3.86 -9.85 -6.13
N THR A 148 -3.22 -9.26 -7.16
CA THR A 148 -3.38 -9.80 -8.51
C THR A 148 -2.22 -10.63 -9.05
N THR A 149 -1.03 -10.60 -8.44
CA THR A 149 0.13 -11.36 -8.92
C THR A 149 0.97 -11.93 -7.78
N THR A 150 1.80 -12.94 -8.09
CA THR A 150 2.75 -13.52 -7.13
C THR A 150 3.74 -12.47 -6.60
N SER A 151 4.18 -11.54 -7.46
CA SER A 151 5.07 -10.43 -7.06
C SER A 151 4.39 -9.53 -6.04
N TYR A 152 3.16 -9.12 -6.25
CA TYR A 152 2.44 -8.29 -5.29
C TYR A 152 2.19 -8.98 -3.95
N GLN A 153 2.05 -10.28 -3.93
CA GLN A 153 1.96 -11.06 -2.68
C GLN A 153 3.28 -11.01 -1.89
N GLN A 154 4.42 -11.06 -2.57
CA GLN A 154 5.73 -10.91 -1.94
C GLN A 154 5.97 -9.48 -1.45
N GLU A 155 5.54 -8.50 -2.22
CA GLU A 155 5.67 -7.07 -1.90
C GLU A 155 4.75 -6.63 -0.75
N LYS A 156 3.60 -7.29 -0.60
CA LYS A 156 2.59 -7.00 0.44
C LYS A 156 3.21 -6.97 1.84
N GLY A 157 4.11 -7.90 2.15
CA GLY A 157 4.75 -7.97 3.46
C GLY A 157 5.52 -6.70 3.83
N GLY A 158 6.19 -6.07 2.86
CA GLY A 158 6.87 -4.78 3.06
C GLY A 158 5.89 -3.63 3.32
N VAL A 159 4.80 -3.57 2.55
CA VAL A 159 3.75 -2.55 2.77
C VAL A 159 3.14 -2.69 4.15
N GLU A 160 2.77 -3.92 4.57
CA GLU A 160 2.20 -4.17 5.89
C GLU A 160 3.17 -3.89 7.03
N TYR A 161 4.48 -4.15 6.82
CA TYR A 161 5.52 -3.76 7.77
C TYR A 161 5.55 -2.24 7.99
N TRP A 162 5.53 -1.45 6.92
CA TRP A 162 5.53 0.01 6.99
C TRP A 162 4.20 0.58 7.54
N MET A 163 3.08 -0.08 7.27
CA MET A 163 1.80 0.24 7.94
C MET A 163 1.88 0.00 9.45
N GLY A 164 2.58 -1.05 9.87
CA GLY A 164 2.83 -1.34 11.29
C GLY A 164 3.68 -0.24 11.95
N ILE A 165 4.72 0.26 11.27
CA ILE A 165 5.52 1.40 11.75
C ILE A 165 4.64 2.65 11.86
N ALA A 166 3.84 2.97 10.83
CA ALA A 166 2.92 4.09 10.84
C ALA A 166 1.98 4.03 12.06
N LYS A 167 1.34 2.89 12.27
CA LYS A 167 0.46 2.66 13.43
C LYS A 167 1.20 2.80 14.75
N GLY A 168 2.43 2.28 14.84
CA GLY A 168 3.28 2.43 16.02
C GLY A 168 3.68 3.88 16.31
N MET A 169 3.64 4.75 15.31
CA MET A 169 3.83 6.20 15.43
C MET A 169 2.52 6.98 15.65
N GLY A 170 1.38 6.30 15.77
CA GLY A 170 0.07 6.93 15.92
C GLY A 170 -0.52 7.48 14.62
N VAL A 171 0.03 7.10 13.46
CA VAL A 171 -0.51 7.44 12.15
C VAL A 171 -1.49 6.36 11.71
N GLU A 172 -2.71 6.76 11.40
CA GLU A 172 -3.75 5.85 10.91
C GLU A 172 -3.57 5.61 9.41
N VAL A 173 -3.49 4.34 8.99
CA VAL A 173 -3.53 3.96 7.56
C VAL A 173 -4.89 3.37 7.23
N ILE A 174 -5.59 4.01 6.31
CA ILE A 174 -6.97 3.70 5.93
C ILE A 174 -6.96 3.07 4.54
N ASN A 175 -7.35 1.81 4.47
CA ASN A 175 -7.44 1.04 3.22
C ASN A 175 -8.85 1.07 2.64
N THR A 176 -8.96 0.90 1.32
CA THR A 176 -10.24 0.58 0.67
C THR A 176 -10.72 -0.81 1.07
N LYS A 177 -12.02 -1.07 0.90
CA LYS A 177 -12.59 -2.38 1.22
C LYS A 177 -12.03 -3.51 0.35
N SER A 178 -11.65 -3.21 -0.89
CA SER A 178 -11.09 -4.16 -1.85
C SER A 178 -9.62 -4.49 -1.63
N SER A 179 -8.85 -3.67 -0.90
CA SER A 179 -7.44 -3.94 -0.63
C SER A 179 -7.24 -5.21 0.19
N ALA A 180 -6.20 -5.99 -0.12
CA ALA A 180 -5.80 -7.16 0.66
C ALA A 180 -4.81 -6.82 1.79
N THR A 181 -4.31 -5.57 1.85
CA THR A 181 -3.33 -5.16 2.86
C THR A 181 -3.97 -4.87 4.22
N GLY A 182 -3.30 -5.27 5.29
CA GLY A 182 -3.71 -4.98 6.67
C GLY A 182 -5.05 -5.58 7.08
N LYS A 183 -5.51 -6.61 6.39
CA LYS A 183 -6.78 -7.28 6.68
C LYS A 183 -6.57 -8.64 7.34
N THR A 184 -7.43 -8.91 8.28
CA THR A 184 -7.67 -10.25 8.80
C THR A 184 -8.71 -10.96 7.92
N TYR A 185 -8.73 -12.27 7.96
CA TYR A 185 -9.75 -13.04 7.26
C TYR A 185 -11.14 -12.74 7.83
N ASN A 186 -12.07 -12.35 6.99
CA ASN A 186 -13.41 -11.94 7.38
C ASN A 186 -13.48 -10.91 8.54
N GLY A 187 -12.44 -10.09 8.72
CA GLY A 187 -12.39 -9.09 9.77
C GLY A 187 -12.09 -9.63 11.17
N ARG A 188 -11.68 -10.90 11.30
CA ARG A 188 -11.52 -11.58 12.58
C ARG A 188 -10.06 -11.80 12.97
N MET A 189 -9.81 -11.85 14.26
CA MET A 189 -8.49 -12.22 14.80
C MET A 189 -8.30 -13.73 14.72
N TYR A 190 -7.15 -14.16 14.16
CA TYR A 190 -6.78 -15.56 14.07
C TYR A 190 -6.70 -16.19 15.46
N GLY A 191 -7.30 -17.37 15.61
CA GLY A 191 -7.25 -18.14 16.86
C GLY A 191 -8.06 -17.57 18.03
N TRP A 192 -8.74 -16.45 17.86
CA TRP A 192 -9.59 -15.86 18.88
C TRP A 192 -11.04 -16.31 18.75
N TRP A 193 -11.53 -17.01 19.76
CA TRP A 193 -12.84 -17.65 19.79
C TRP A 193 -13.86 -16.78 20.51
N GLY A 194 -14.91 -16.39 19.84
CA GLY A 194 -16.14 -15.97 20.49
C GLY A 194 -16.21 -14.56 21.05
N GLN A 195 -15.33 -13.66 20.66
CA GLN A 195 -15.39 -12.23 21.04
C GLN A 195 -15.17 -11.30 19.84
N ASP A 196 -15.78 -11.61 18.72
CA ASP A 196 -16.06 -10.55 17.76
C ASP A 196 -17.22 -9.72 18.33
N ASN A 197 -17.22 -8.44 18.05
CA ASN A 197 -18.18 -7.45 18.59
C ASN A 197 -19.66 -7.76 18.27
N GLU A 198 -19.97 -8.86 17.61
CA GLU A 198 -21.31 -9.27 17.18
C GLU A 198 -21.84 -10.49 17.94
N GLY A 199 -21.07 -11.04 18.89
CA GLY A 199 -21.54 -12.10 19.79
C GLY A 199 -21.75 -13.48 19.15
N GLU A 200 -21.43 -13.63 17.88
CA GLU A 200 -21.42 -14.92 17.23
C GLU A 200 -20.03 -15.55 17.36
N GLY A 201 -19.93 -16.55 18.21
CA GLY A 201 -18.72 -17.35 18.37
C GLY A 201 -18.41 -18.11 17.10
N VAL A 202 -17.64 -17.53 16.19
CA VAL A 202 -17.24 -18.19 14.97
C VAL A 202 -15.78 -18.58 15.04
N LEU A 203 -15.60 -19.86 14.86
CA LEU A 203 -14.32 -20.48 14.69
C LEU A 203 -13.64 -19.90 13.47
N TYR A 204 -12.51 -19.27 13.65
CA TYR A 204 -11.65 -18.91 12.53
C TYR A 204 -10.52 -19.94 12.42
N ALA A 205 -10.65 -20.81 11.44
CA ALA A 205 -9.55 -21.64 10.98
C ALA A 205 -9.48 -21.55 9.45
N PRO A 206 -8.32 -21.36 8.84
CA PRO A 206 -8.17 -21.36 7.39
C PRO A 206 -8.51 -22.72 6.75
N TRP A 207 -8.72 -23.74 7.54
CA TRP A 207 -9.14 -25.10 7.18
C TRP A 207 -10.57 -25.39 7.62
N GLU A 208 -11.42 -24.38 7.64
CA GLU A 208 -12.84 -24.57 7.95
C GLU A 208 -13.56 -25.43 6.90
N ILE A 209 -14.63 -26.04 7.35
CA ILE A 209 -15.56 -26.80 6.54
C ILE A 209 -16.19 -25.90 5.49
N ILE A 210 -15.96 -26.23 4.21
CA ILE A 210 -16.61 -25.55 3.10
C ILE A 210 -18.04 -26.08 3.00
N LYS A 211 -19.01 -25.18 3.03
CA LYS A 211 -20.41 -25.53 2.78
C LYS A 211 -20.70 -25.49 1.29
N VAL A 212 -20.91 -26.64 0.68
CA VAL A 212 -21.36 -26.76 -0.69
C VAL A 212 -22.82 -27.19 -0.68
N GLY A 213 -23.70 -26.24 -0.96
CA GLY A 213 -25.13 -26.47 -0.81
C GLY A 213 -25.53 -26.75 0.64
N LYS A 214 -26.12 -27.92 0.91
CA LYS A 214 -26.50 -28.36 2.27
C LYS A 214 -25.47 -29.31 2.92
N LYS A 215 -24.35 -29.58 2.24
CA LYS A 215 -23.34 -30.53 2.71
C LYS A 215 -22.07 -29.77 3.12
N GLU A 216 -21.59 -30.09 4.31
CA GLU A 216 -20.28 -29.63 4.79
C GLU A 216 -19.23 -30.61 4.31
N ILE A 217 -18.16 -30.07 3.68
CA ILE A 217 -17.03 -30.86 3.18
C ILE A 217 -15.75 -30.31 3.81
N PRO A 218 -14.96 -31.13 4.52
CA PRO A 218 -13.65 -30.71 5.00
C PRO A 218 -12.73 -30.28 3.86
N ILE A 219 -11.92 -29.26 4.10
CA ILE A 219 -10.97 -28.75 3.11
C ILE A 219 -10.01 -29.83 2.61
N GLU A 220 -9.57 -30.72 3.52
CA GLU A 220 -8.70 -31.84 3.13
C GLU A 220 -9.35 -32.80 2.14
N GLU A 221 -10.67 -33.02 2.25
CA GLU A 221 -11.40 -33.85 1.28
C GLU A 221 -11.52 -33.21 -0.08
N GLU A 222 -11.71 -31.91 -0.14
CA GLU A 222 -11.72 -31.18 -1.43
C GLU A 222 -10.34 -31.16 -2.07
N TRP A 223 -9.28 -30.96 -1.31
CA TRP A 223 -7.92 -31.02 -1.82
C TRP A 223 -7.57 -32.41 -2.32
N ALA A 224 -7.96 -33.47 -1.61
CA ALA A 224 -7.77 -34.85 -2.04
C ALA A 224 -8.49 -35.16 -3.36
N LYS A 225 -9.62 -34.53 -3.64
CA LYS A 225 -10.39 -34.70 -4.87
C LYS A 225 -9.87 -33.92 -6.05
N SER A 226 -9.27 -32.78 -5.83
CA SER A 226 -8.80 -31.91 -6.89
C SER A 226 -7.33 -32.14 -7.28
N GLY A 227 -6.56 -32.83 -6.44
CA GLY A 227 -5.19 -33.30 -6.65
C GLY A 227 -4.15 -32.29 -7.13
N GLU A 228 -4.53 -31.37 -7.98
CA GLU A 228 -3.67 -30.36 -8.58
C GLU A 228 -4.03 -28.92 -8.15
N ASP A 229 -5.09 -28.75 -7.38
CA ASP A 229 -5.68 -27.42 -7.14
C ASP A 229 -5.55 -26.89 -5.71
N TRP A 230 -4.50 -27.23 -5.00
CA TRP A 230 -4.17 -26.71 -3.66
C TRP A 230 -4.31 -25.20 -3.50
N ILE A 231 -4.08 -24.49 -4.62
CA ILE A 231 -4.09 -23.02 -4.65
C ILE A 231 -5.51 -22.46 -4.80
N LYS A 232 -6.47 -23.28 -5.24
CA LYS A 232 -7.85 -22.83 -5.52
C LYS A 232 -8.78 -22.91 -4.31
N VAL A 233 -8.38 -23.65 -3.30
CA VAL A 233 -9.19 -23.88 -2.10
C VAL A 233 -9.06 -22.80 -1.02
N PRO A 234 -8.02 -21.97 -0.96
CA PRO A 234 -7.90 -21.06 0.16
C PRO A 234 -9.12 -20.15 0.22
N TYR A 235 -9.78 -20.22 1.39
CA TYR A 235 -10.69 -19.19 1.85
C TYR A 235 -12.06 -19.13 1.17
N GLY A 236 -12.68 -20.26 0.91
CA GLY A 236 -14.07 -20.31 0.46
C GLY A 236 -14.29 -19.83 -0.98
N THR A 237 -13.26 -19.84 -1.81
CA THR A 237 -13.41 -19.56 -3.24
C THR A 237 -14.02 -20.72 -4.01
N GLY A 238 -14.30 -21.85 -3.34
CA GLY A 238 -14.87 -23.07 -3.92
C GLY A 238 -13.97 -23.67 -4.98
N VAL A 239 -13.67 -24.94 -4.86
CA VAL A 239 -13.10 -25.71 -5.98
C VAL A 239 -14.16 -25.76 -7.07
N LYS A 240 -13.84 -25.26 -8.26
CA LYS A 240 -14.65 -25.47 -9.46
C LYS A 240 -14.26 -26.77 -10.13
#